data_a3a89ecb16d443d55e19a89e36ccdb96
#
_entry.id   a3a89ecb16d443d55e19a89e36ccdb96
#
_cell.length_a   1.000
_cell.length_b   1.000
_cell.length_c   1.000
_cell.angle_alpha   90.00
_cell.angle_beta   90.00
_cell.angle_gamma   90.00
#
_symmetry.space_group_name_H-M   'P 1'
#
loop_
_entity.id
_entity.type
_entity.pdbx_description
1 polymer ?
#
loop_
_entity_poly.entity_id
_entity_poly.type
_entity_poly.pdbx_seq_one_letter_code
_entity_poly.pdbx_strand_id
1 'polypeptide(L)'
;MKKGLLLLLVSIFAVSAVYADGADILRRKYSQVSIGRNTIKNDQWGRLKSDIALNYTNGRTFYLHDEEIADMVRFGIDGTWTDFTYARYTRTLPLDGKMRDYKFNQFDYALGVGPSVHVNPYDDVYVHTYFRYAPAYSLLFGDKQVYGNYATYFVSGFSVSYDFIALGFEGRWGNCLYDNYISAKRIEKLKPNPENVLTQRVKHRGWRFYVSFMF
;
A
#
# COMPACT_ATOMS: atom_id res chain seq x y z
N MET A 1 -1.36 21.52 -13.41
CA MET A 1 -1.46 20.41 -12.45
C MET A 1 -0.25 19.46 -12.43
N LYS A 2 0.34 19.05 -13.58
CA LYS A 2 1.48 18.10 -13.60
C LYS A 2 2.77 18.63 -12.91
N LYS A 3 3.09 19.94 -13.05
CA LYS A 3 4.29 20.55 -12.45
C LYS A 3 4.20 20.66 -10.91
N GLY A 4 3.01 20.92 -10.35
CA GLY A 4 2.81 20.99 -8.91
C GLY A 4 2.95 19.64 -8.19
N LEU A 5 2.50 18.56 -8.84
CA LEU A 5 2.66 17.20 -8.31
C LEU A 5 4.14 16.78 -8.27
N LEU A 6 4.91 17.14 -9.31
CA LEU A 6 6.34 16.87 -9.35
C LEU A 6 7.11 17.66 -8.26
N LEU A 7 6.77 18.91 -8.05
CA LEU A 7 7.35 19.73 -6.98
C LEU A 7 7.01 19.20 -5.59
N LEU A 8 5.78 18.74 -5.38
CA LEU A 8 5.37 18.12 -4.11
C LEU A 8 6.16 16.82 -3.86
N LEU A 9 6.33 15.98 -4.87
CA LEU A 9 7.14 14.77 -4.77
C LEU A 9 8.60 15.11 -4.43
N VAL A 10 9.20 16.05 -5.15
CA VAL A 10 10.59 16.49 -4.90
C VAL A 10 10.75 17.09 -3.50
N SER A 11 9.79 17.87 -3.00
CA SER A 11 9.84 18.42 -1.64
C SER A 11 9.72 17.35 -0.55
N ILE A 12 8.90 16.31 -0.74
CA ILE A 12 8.80 15.17 0.17
C ILE A 12 10.14 14.43 0.25
N PHE A 13 10.81 14.22 -0.90
CA PHE A 13 12.12 13.59 -0.95
C PHE A 13 13.23 14.47 -0.33
N ALA A 14 13.22 15.78 -0.58
CA ALA A 14 14.19 16.70 0.02
C ALA A 14 14.11 16.73 1.55
N VAL A 15 12.90 16.70 2.11
CA VAL A 15 12.70 16.62 3.56
C VAL A 15 13.18 15.28 4.13
N SER A 16 13.02 14.19 3.40
CA SER A 16 13.52 12.88 3.85
C SER A 16 15.05 12.81 3.87
N ALA A 17 15.72 13.46 2.92
CA ALA A 17 17.19 13.49 2.82
C ALA A 17 17.88 14.30 3.94
N VAL A 18 17.23 15.36 4.45
CA VAL A 18 17.80 16.22 5.52
C VAL A 18 17.93 15.49 6.87
N TYR A 19 17.19 14.38 7.08
CA TYR A 19 17.25 13.57 8.29
C TYR A 19 18.20 12.35 8.20
N ALA A 20 19.05 12.29 7.17
CA ALA A 20 20.08 11.27 7.03
C ALA A 20 21.30 11.61 7.89
N ASP A 21 21.12 11.63 9.20
CA ASP A 21 22.22 11.87 10.15
C ASP A 21 22.71 10.55 10.71
N GLY A 22 24.03 10.32 10.57
CA GLY A 22 24.86 9.30 11.24
C GLY A 22 24.37 7.86 11.04
N ALA A 23 24.97 7.13 10.12
CA ALA A 23 24.72 5.72 9.88
C ALA A 23 24.82 4.88 11.15
N ASP A 24 23.69 4.72 11.83
CA ASP A 24 23.54 3.66 12.82
C ASP A 24 23.49 2.36 12.00
N ILE A 25 24.58 1.61 12.01
CA ILE A 25 24.81 0.40 11.18
C ILE A 25 23.68 -0.63 11.34
N LEU A 26 22.96 -0.55 12.46
CA LEU A 26 21.84 -1.43 12.82
C LEU A 26 20.48 -1.03 12.24
N ARG A 27 20.39 0.10 11.54
CA ARG A 27 19.11 0.62 11.08
C ARG A 27 19.23 1.25 9.71
N ARG A 28 18.34 0.90 8.81
CA ARG A 28 18.24 1.52 7.47
C ARG A 28 16.85 2.09 7.27
N LYS A 29 16.75 3.41 7.11
CA LYS A 29 15.51 4.10 6.77
C LYS A 29 15.28 4.01 5.27
N TYR A 30 14.03 3.99 4.86
CA TYR A 30 13.67 4.07 3.45
C TYR A 30 12.40 4.88 3.22
N SER A 31 12.33 5.50 2.05
CA SER A 31 11.16 6.18 1.53
C SER A 31 10.95 5.74 0.09
N GLN A 32 9.74 5.27 -0.21
CA GLN A 32 9.46 4.63 -1.50
C GLN A 32 8.19 5.18 -2.14
N VAL A 33 8.23 5.33 -3.45
CA VAL A 33 7.07 5.66 -4.29
C VAL A 33 6.82 4.52 -5.26
N SER A 34 5.58 4.15 -5.42
CA SER A 34 5.23 3.04 -6.29
C SER A 34 4.01 3.31 -7.16
N ILE A 35 3.99 2.60 -8.30
CA ILE A 35 2.88 2.54 -9.23
C ILE A 35 2.52 1.08 -9.49
N GLY A 36 1.24 0.78 -9.58
CA GLY A 36 0.79 -0.58 -9.80
C GLY A 36 -0.68 -0.69 -10.13
N ARG A 37 -1.22 -1.87 -9.87
CA ARG A 37 -2.65 -2.15 -10.01
C ARG A 37 -3.17 -2.99 -8.86
N ASN A 38 -4.35 -2.63 -8.40
CA ASN A 38 -5.12 -3.35 -7.40
C ASN A 38 -6.30 -4.07 -8.04
N THR A 39 -6.70 -5.15 -7.46
CA THR A 39 -7.90 -5.90 -7.81
C THR A 39 -8.69 -6.15 -6.54
N ILE A 40 -9.94 -5.73 -6.54
CA ILE A 40 -10.90 -6.06 -5.50
C ILE A 40 -11.89 -7.09 -6.04
N LYS A 41 -12.25 -8.07 -5.22
CA LYS A 41 -13.22 -9.09 -5.57
C LYS A 41 -14.23 -9.24 -4.44
N ASN A 42 -15.49 -9.19 -4.80
CA ASN A 42 -16.63 -9.44 -3.93
C ASN A 42 -17.59 -10.39 -4.66
N ASP A 43 -18.33 -11.19 -3.89
CA ASP A 43 -19.26 -12.19 -4.45
C ASP A 43 -20.47 -11.52 -5.13
N GLN A 44 -20.82 -10.29 -4.74
CA GLN A 44 -21.95 -9.55 -5.33
C GLN A 44 -21.57 -8.75 -6.57
N TRP A 45 -20.38 -8.10 -6.58
CA TRP A 45 -19.97 -7.21 -7.69
C TRP A 45 -19.03 -7.90 -8.67
N GLY A 46 -18.54 -9.09 -8.33
CA GLY A 46 -17.52 -9.78 -9.09
C GLY A 46 -16.13 -9.18 -8.86
N ARG A 47 -15.34 -9.11 -9.93
CA ARG A 47 -13.95 -8.66 -9.91
C ARG A 47 -13.83 -7.27 -10.54
N LEU A 48 -13.20 -6.34 -9.81
CA LEU A 48 -12.91 -5.00 -10.28
C LEU A 48 -11.42 -4.72 -10.21
N LYS A 49 -10.80 -4.35 -11.33
CA LYS A 49 -9.39 -3.96 -11.43
C LYS A 49 -9.26 -2.46 -11.41
N SER A 50 -8.24 -1.94 -10.73
CA SER A 50 -7.95 -0.51 -10.75
C SER A 50 -7.36 -0.10 -12.11
N ASP A 51 -7.70 1.12 -12.52
CA ASP A 51 -7.08 1.77 -13.68
C ASP A 51 -5.62 2.09 -13.36
N ILE A 52 -5.38 2.60 -12.16
CA ILE A 52 -4.07 2.92 -11.59
C ILE A 52 -4.11 2.75 -10.08
N ALA A 53 -2.98 2.39 -9.49
CA ALA A 53 -2.74 2.49 -8.07
C ALA A 53 -1.41 3.20 -7.83
N LEU A 54 -1.42 4.22 -6.98
CA LEU A 54 -0.24 4.97 -6.54
C LEU A 54 -0.06 4.72 -5.05
N ASN A 55 1.19 4.64 -4.62
CA ASN A 55 1.48 4.42 -3.23
C ASN A 55 2.74 5.18 -2.80
N TYR A 56 2.73 5.59 -1.54
CA TYR A 56 3.88 6.11 -0.82
C TYR A 56 4.08 5.29 0.45
N THR A 57 5.30 4.81 0.66
CA THR A 57 5.67 4.01 1.83
C THR A 57 6.89 4.63 2.49
N ASN A 58 6.85 4.71 3.82
CA ASN A 58 8.01 5.10 4.63
C ASN A 58 8.18 4.10 5.76
N GLY A 59 9.42 3.69 6.00
CA GLY A 59 9.71 2.68 6.98
C GLY A 59 11.18 2.60 7.35
N ARG A 60 11.49 1.57 8.12
CA ARG A 60 12.83 1.27 8.58
C ARG A 60 13.03 -0.22 8.71
N THR A 61 14.20 -0.68 8.32
CA THR A 61 14.66 -2.03 8.61
C THR A 61 15.56 -2.00 9.84
N PHE A 62 15.31 -2.89 10.78
CA PHE A 62 16.11 -3.12 11.97
C PHE A 62 16.85 -4.43 11.77
N TYR A 63 18.17 -4.40 11.73
CA TYR A 63 18.98 -5.61 11.62
C TYR A 63 19.07 -6.31 12.98
N LEU A 64 19.07 -7.64 12.96
CA LEU A 64 19.11 -8.49 14.16
C LEU A 64 20.53 -8.75 14.63
N HIS A 65 21.53 -8.44 13.81
CA HIS A 65 22.95 -8.63 14.12
C HIS A 65 23.78 -7.56 13.41
N ASP A 66 24.92 -7.23 14.01
CA ASP A 66 25.82 -6.17 13.55
C ASP A 66 26.66 -6.62 12.35
N GLU A 67 27.16 -7.87 12.41
CA GLU A 67 28.02 -8.42 11.38
C GLU A 67 27.22 -9.19 10.32
N GLU A 68 27.69 -9.17 9.09
CA GLU A 68 27.09 -9.95 8.01
C GLU A 68 27.44 -11.43 8.17
N ILE A 69 26.45 -12.30 8.02
CA ILE A 69 26.66 -13.74 8.00
C ILE A 69 27.26 -14.08 6.64
N ALA A 70 28.42 -14.77 6.67
CA ALA A 70 29.20 -15.10 5.48
C ALA A 70 29.54 -13.88 4.61
N ASP A 71 29.80 -12.73 5.27
CA ASP A 71 30.14 -11.45 4.64
C ASP A 71 29.12 -10.94 3.61
N MET A 72 27.89 -11.43 3.66
CA MET A 72 26.89 -11.12 2.64
C MET A 72 25.45 -10.94 3.16
N VAL A 73 25.06 -11.64 4.20
CA VAL A 73 23.63 -11.77 4.57
C VAL A 73 23.35 -11.10 5.90
N ARG A 74 22.31 -10.25 5.93
CA ARG A 74 21.74 -9.69 7.15
C ARG A 74 20.26 -10.02 7.25
N PHE A 75 19.87 -10.54 8.40
CA PHE A 75 18.47 -10.70 8.78
C PHE A 75 17.99 -9.47 9.52
N GLY A 76 16.74 -9.11 9.28
CA GLY A 76 16.15 -7.94 9.92
C GLY A 76 14.65 -8.07 10.13
N ILE A 77 14.13 -7.07 10.82
CA ILE A 77 12.70 -6.81 10.94
C ILE A 77 12.43 -5.51 10.20
N ASP A 78 11.57 -5.60 9.21
CA ASP A 78 11.14 -4.44 8.44
C ASP A 78 9.86 -3.85 9.07
N GLY A 79 9.91 -2.56 9.39
CA GLY A 79 8.80 -1.80 9.95
C GLY A 79 8.38 -0.68 9.02
N THR A 80 7.12 -0.66 8.62
CA THR A 80 6.52 0.40 7.81
C THR A 80 5.61 1.24 8.68
N TRP A 81 5.92 2.51 8.82
CA TRP A 81 5.14 3.47 9.62
C TRP A 81 4.03 4.13 8.82
N THR A 82 4.23 4.23 7.51
CA THR A 82 3.30 4.83 6.58
C THR A 82 3.31 4.02 5.30
N ASP A 83 2.17 3.45 4.94
CA ASP A 83 1.88 2.87 3.64
C ASP A 83 0.54 3.46 3.19
N PHE A 84 0.61 4.55 2.42
CA PHE A 84 -0.55 5.24 1.89
C PHE A 84 -0.77 4.85 0.43
N THR A 85 -1.90 4.22 0.13
CA THR A 85 -2.26 3.76 -1.21
C THR A 85 -3.50 4.48 -1.71
N TYR A 86 -3.43 5.00 -2.92
CA TYR A 86 -4.57 5.49 -3.69
C TYR A 86 -4.80 4.60 -4.89
N ALA A 87 -6.04 4.16 -5.12
CA ALA A 87 -6.40 3.40 -6.31
C ALA A 87 -7.71 3.92 -6.90
N ARG A 88 -7.77 4.00 -8.24
CA ARG A 88 -8.98 4.36 -8.98
C ARG A 88 -9.50 3.15 -9.72
N TYR A 89 -10.82 2.96 -9.65
CA TYR A 89 -11.54 1.90 -10.33
C TYR A 89 -12.64 2.51 -11.20
N THR A 90 -12.79 1.97 -12.39
CA THR A 90 -13.91 2.31 -13.29
C THR A 90 -14.73 1.06 -13.55
N ARG A 91 -16.03 1.14 -13.35
CA ARG A 91 -16.98 0.08 -13.66
C ARG A 91 -18.03 0.59 -14.63
N THR A 92 -18.09 0.00 -15.82
CA THR A 92 -19.10 0.30 -16.81
C THR A 92 -20.30 -0.62 -16.60
N LEU A 93 -21.48 -0.05 -16.42
CA LEU A 93 -22.74 -0.76 -16.25
C LEU A 93 -23.78 -0.27 -17.28
N PRO A 94 -24.59 -1.18 -17.86
CA PRO A 94 -25.73 -0.79 -18.65
C PRO A 94 -26.83 -0.22 -17.74
N LEU A 95 -27.23 1.03 -17.98
CA LEU A 95 -28.32 1.69 -17.30
C LEU A 95 -29.19 2.38 -18.36
N ASP A 96 -30.50 2.09 -18.40
CA ASP A 96 -31.45 2.65 -19.35
C ASP A 96 -31.03 2.51 -20.83
N GLY A 97 -30.44 1.34 -21.19
CA GLY A 97 -29.97 1.08 -22.56
C GLY A 97 -28.67 1.80 -22.94
N LYS A 98 -28.07 2.57 -22.05
CA LYS A 98 -26.78 3.26 -22.25
C LYS A 98 -25.73 2.75 -21.28
N MET A 99 -24.48 2.61 -21.75
CA MET A 99 -23.34 2.29 -20.90
C MET A 99 -22.96 3.52 -20.09
N ARG A 100 -22.88 3.38 -18.76
CA ARG A 100 -22.44 4.44 -17.84
C ARG A 100 -21.25 3.97 -17.04
N ASP A 101 -20.26 4.86 -16.89
CA ASP A 101 -19.06 4.63 -16.10
C ASP A 101 -19.25 5.13 -14.67
N TYR A 102 -19.13 4.22 -13.73
CA TYR A 102 -19.09 4.49 -12.31
C TYR A 102 -17.65 4.47 -11.83
N LYS A 103 -17.20 5.57 -11.22
CA LYS A 103 -15.83 5.72 -10.73
C LYS A 103 -15.79 5.56 -9.22
N PHE A 104 -14.87 4.73 -8.76
CA PHE A 104 -14.59 4.51 -7.35
C PHE A 104 -13.13 4.88 -7.06
N ASN A 105 -12.89 5.55 -5.93
CA ASN A 105 -11.55 5.86 -5.46
C ASN A 105 -11.34 5.17 -4.11
N GLN A 106 -10.25 4.45 -3.98
CA GLN A 106 -9.87 3.77 -2.74
C GLN A 106 -8.65 4.47 -2.15
N PHE A 107 -8.68 4.66 -0.84
CA PHE A 107 -7.57 5.13 -0.05
C PHE A 107 -7.31 4.13 1.08
N ASP A 108 -6.10 3.63 1.15
CA ASP A 108 -5.67 2.77 2.24
C ASP A 108 -4.55 3.45 3.01
N TYR A 109 -4.61 3.35 4.32
CA TYR A 109 -3.50 3.66 5.20
C TYR A 109 -3.14 2.40 5.99
N ALA A 110 -1.90 1.96 5.89
CA ALA A 110 -1.44 0.75 6.54
C ALA A 110 -0.16 0.99 7.33
N LEU A 111 0.00 0.20 8.38
CA LEU A 111 1.25 -0.04 9.08
C LEU A 111 1.73 -1.43 8.70
N GLY A 112 3.03 -1.66 8.68
CA GLY A 112 3.54 -2.97 8.31
C GLY A 112 4.68 -3.41 9.23
N VAL A 113 4.74 -4.71 9.52
CA VAL A 113 5.87 -5.29 10.25
C VAL A 113 6.08 -6.73 9.80
N GLY A 114 7.34 -7.12 9.71
CA GLY A 114 7.68 -8.50 9.39
C GLY A 114 9.15 -8.76 9.11
N PRO A 115 9.53 -10.01 8.87
CA PRO A 115 10.90 -10.39 8.59
C PRO A 115 11.40 -9.84 7.26
N SER A 116 12.70 -9.57 7.22
CA SER A 116 13.41 -9.17 6.02
C SER A 116 14.80 -9.79 5.96
N VAL A 117 15.29 -9.91 4.76
CA VAL A 117 16.63 -10.39 4.47
C VAL A 117 17.30 -9.42 3.50
N HIS A 118 18.49 -8.98 3.84
CA HIS A 118 19.39 -8.24 2.97
C HIS A 118 20.54 -9.14 2.56
N VAL A 119 20.85 -9.14 1.29
CA VAL A 119 22.00 -9.84 0.74
C VAL A 119 22.86 -8.82 0.00
N ASN A 120 24.13 -8.74 0.35
CA ASN A 120 25.12 -7.93 -0.34
C ASN A 120 25.99 -8.83 -1.22
N PRO A 121 25.62 -9.09 -2.47
CA PRO A 121 26.39 -9.96 -3.33
C PRO A 121 27.67 -9.30 -3.89
N TYR A 122 27.73 -7.97 -3.89
CA TYR A 122 28.84 -7.24 -4.47
C TYR A 122 28.83 -5.77 -4.00
N ASP A 123 29.87 -5.35 -3.31
CA ASP A 123 30.13 -3.98 -2.80
C ASP A 123 28.85 -3.16 -2.48
N ASP A 124 28.49 -2.22 -3.37
CA ASP A 124 27.36 -1.30 -3.18
C ASP A 124 26.02 -1.87 -3.66
N VAL A 125 25.98 -3.14 -4.08
CA VAL A 125 24.76 -3.77 -4.58
C VAL A 125 24.11 -4.60 -3.47
N TYR A 126 22.88 -4.27 -3.13
CA TYR A 126 22.09 -5.01 -2.13
C TYR A 126 20.82 -5.56 -2.73
N VAL A 127 20.50 -6.77 -2.38
CA VAL A 127 19.20 -7.39 -2.65
C VAL A 127 18.44 -7.47 -1.35
N HIS A 128 17.28 -6.85 -1.31
CA HIS A 128 16.40 -6.85 -0.14
C HIS A 128 15.12 -7.59 -0.46
N THR A 129 14.73 -8.52 0.40
CA THR A 129 13.45 -9.21 0.36
C THR A 129 12.77 -9.15 1.71
N TYR A 130 11.45 -9.07 1.72
CA TYR A 130 10.65 -8.92 2.94
C TYR A 130 9.28 -9.54 2.80
N PHE A 131 8.71 -9.86 3.96
CA PHE A 131 7.33 -10.25 4.12
C PHE A 131 6.74 -9.51 5.31
N ARG A 132 5.63 -8.77 5.11
CA ARG A 132 5.01 -7.93 6.15
C ARG A 132 3.57 -8.33 6.38
N TYR A 133 3.17 -8.34 7.63
CA TYR A 133 1.79 -8.23 8.05
C TYR A 133 1.44 -6.75 8.15
N ALA A 134 0.37 -6.33 7.47
CA ALA A 134 0.02 -4.91 7.32
C ALA A 134 -1.46 -4.67 7.68
N PRO A 135 -1.76 -4.42 8.97
CA PRO A 135 -3.06 -3.89 9.37
C PRO A 135 -3.28 -2.53 8.74
N ALA A 136 -4.49 -2.29 8.26
CA ALA A 136 -4.82 -1.10 7.49
C ALA A 136 -6.22 -0.60 7.79
N TYR A 137 -6.46 0.66 7.47
CA TYR A 137 -7.77 1.25 7.33
C TYR A 137 -8.00 1.59 5.86
N SER A 138 -9.11 1.11 5.30
CA SER A 138 -9.43 1.28 3.88
C SER A 138 -10.72 2.08 3.72
N LEU A 139 -10.68 3.09 2.85
CA LEU A 139 -11.81 3.94 2.49
C LEU A 139 -12.08 3.79 0.99
N LEU A 140 -13.32 3.51 0.64
CA LEU A 140 -13.79 3.43 -0.74
C LEU A 140 -14.87 4.50 -0.97
N PHE A 141 -14.58 5.42 -1.88
CA PHE A 141 -15.47 6.51 -2.28
C PHE A 141 -16.09 6.20 -3.64
N GLY A 142 -17.41 6.19 -3.70
CA GLY A 142 -18.14 6.00 -4.95
C GLY A 142 -19.58 6.45 -4.85
N ASP A 143 -20.11 7.03 -5.93
CA ASP A 143 -21.52 7.42 -6.11
C ASP A 143 -22.15 8.13 -4.90
N LYS A 144 -21.44 9.15 -4.34
CA LYS A 144 -21.84 9.94 -3.15
C LYS A 144 -21.88 9.12 -1.83
N GLN A 145 -21.29 7.95 -1.82
CA GLN A 145 -21.20 7.09 -0.63
C GLN A 145 -19.74 6.88 -0.27
N VAL A 146 -19.50 6.74 1.03
CA VAL A 146 -18.19 6.40 1.59
C VAL A 146 -18.33 5.12 2.36
N TYR A 147 -17.52 4.15 1.98
CA TYR A 147 -17.41 2.87 2.68
C TYR A 147 -16.03 2.81 3.30
N GLY A 148 -15.95 2.38 4.54
CA GLY A 148 -14.65 2.28 5.17
C GLY A 148 -14.67 1.31 6.33
N ASN A 149 -13.57 0.63 6.53
CA ASN A 149 -13.35 -0.20 7.70
C ASN A 149 -11.89 -0.69 7.75
N TYR A 150 -11.64 -1.50 8.76
CA TYR A 150 -10.41 -2.22 8.95
C TYR A 150 -10.15 -3.23 7.81
N ALA A 151 -8.91 -3.25 7.38
CA ALA A 151 -8.39 -4.21 6.40
C ALA A 151 -7.15 -4.90 6.95
N THR A 152 -6.92 -6.12 6.50
CA THR A 152 -5.72 -6.88 6.81
C THR A 152 -5.04 -7.27 5.51
N TYR A 153 -3.78 -6.86 5.37
CA TYR A 153 -2.98 -7.19 4.21
C TYR A 153 -1.72 -7.96 4.61
N PHE A 154 -1.30 -8.80 3.70
CA PHE A 154 0.04 -9.34 3.64
C PHE A 154 0.75 -8.74 2.45
N VAL A 155 2.01 -8.42 2.63
CA VAL A 155 2.83 -7.74 1.64
C VAL A 155 4.14 -8.50 1.52
N SER A 156 4.54 -8.86 0.32
CA SER A 156 5.85 -9.44 0.05
C SER A 156 6.49 -8.75 -1.12
N GLY A 157 7.75 -8.44 -1.01
CA GLY A 157 8.47 -7.74 -2.04
C GLY A 157 9.95 -8.06 -2.07
N PHE A 158 10.57 -7.64 -3.15
CA PHE A 158 12.01 -7.64 -3.29
C PHE A 158 12.47 -6.37 -4.00
N SER A 159 13.70 -5.97 -3.74
CA SER A 159 14.36 -4.87 -4.44
C SER A 159 15.84 -5.15 -4.63
N VAL A 160 16.38 -4.51 -5.63
CA VAL A 160 17.82 -4.39 -5.85
C VAL A 160 18.16 -2.93 -5.67
N SER A 161 19.12 -2.64 -4.82
CA SER A 161 19.64 -1.29 -4.58
C SER A 161 21.08 -1.18 -5.02
N TYR A 162 21.40 0.00 -5.50
CA TYR A 162 22.76 0.45 -5.71
C TYR A 162 22.92 1.76 -4.95
N ASP A 163 23.85 1.76 -4.00
CA ASP A 163 24.04 2.89 -3.07
C ASP A 163 22.73 3.23 -2.33
N PHE A 164 22.20 4.43 -2.51
CA PHE A 164 21.00 4.92 -1.83
C PHE A 164 19.69 4.71 -2.62
N ILE A 165 19.73 4.22 -3.85
CA ILE A 165 18.57 4.02 -4.71
C ILE A 165 18.27 2.54 -4.87
N ALA A 166 17.00 2.16 -4.70
CA ALA A 166 16.53 0.81 -4.96
C ALA A 166 15.37 0.80 -5.95
N LEU A 167 15.33 -0.24 -6.79
CA LEU A 167 14.20 -0.59 -7.64
C LEU A 167 13.62 -1.90 -7.17
N GLY A 168 12.32 -1.98 -7.03
CA GLY A 168 11.69 -3.18 -6.51
C GLY A 168 10.29 -3.45 -7.03
N PHE A 169 9.84 -4.63 -6.67
CA PHE A 169 8.51 -5.13 -6.95
C PHE A 169 7.88 -5.66 -5.67
N GLU A 170 6.59 -5.43 -5.51
CA GLU A 170 5.84 -5.86 -4.35
C GLU A 170 4.47 -6.41 -4.74
N GLY A 171 4.12 -7.52 -4.12
CA GLY A 171 2.78 -8.10 -4.13
C GLY A 171 2.06 -7.84 -2.81
N ARG A 172 0.76 -7.50 -2.89
CA ARG A 172 -0.10 -7.26 -1.73
C ARG A 172 -1.38 -8.08 -1.86
N TRP A 173 -1.81 -8.74 -0.78
CA TRP A 173 -3.06 -9.49 -0.76
C TRP A 173 -3.68 -9.48 0.62
N GLY A 174 -5.00 -9.61 0.68
CA GLY A 174 -5.72 -9.60 1.95
C GLY A 174 -7.21 -9.44 1.80
N ASN A 175 -7.83 -9.02 2.89
CA ASN A 175 -9.26 -8.80 2.97
C ASN A 175 -9.56 -7.45 3.60
N CYS A 176 -10.62 -6.80 3.14
CA CYS A 176 -11.22 -5.63 3.75
C CYS A 176 -12.70 -5.91 4.04
N LEU A 177 -13.18 -5.40 5.16
CA LEU A 177 -14.59 -5.38 5.49
C LEU A 177 -15.06 -3.95 5.26
N TYR A 178 -15.94 -3.73 4.27
CA TYR A 178 -16.50 -2.39 4.05
C TYR A 178 -17.88 -2.29 4.68
N ASP A 179 -18.03 -1.32 5.58
CA ASP A 179 -19.31 -0.94 6.15
C ASP A 179 -19.80 0.36 5.52
N ASN A 180 -21.10 0.49 5.36
CA ASN A 180 -21.70 1.68 4.78
C ASN A 180 -21.92 2.76 5.87
N TYR A 181 -21.01 3.72 5.99
CA TYR A 181 -21.07 4.78 7.00
C TYR A 181 -22.20 5.80 6.80
N ILE A 182 -22.69 5.98 5.58
CA ILE A 182 -23.69 7.01 5.28
C ILE A 182 -25.12 6.47 5.39
N SER A 183 -25.31 5.17 5.29
CA SER A 183 -26.64 4.56 5.42
C SER A 183 -27.24 4.64 6.82
N ALA A 184 -26.46 4.81 7.88
CA ALA A 184 -27.00 4.86 9.23
C ALA A 184 -28.05 5.98 9.43
N LYS A 185 -27.81 7.18 8.87
CA LYS A 185 -28.80 8.28 8.93
C LYS A 185 -30.00 8.13 8.00
N ARG A 186 -29.89 7.30 6.97
CA ARG A 186 -30.99 7.03 6.03
C ARG A 186 -31.80 5.79 6.44
N ILE A 187 -31.18 4.87 7.17
CA ILE A 187 -31.78 3.65 7.73
C ILE A 187 -32.72 3.98 8.88
N GLU A 188 -32.51 5.07 9.61
CA GLU A 188 -33.42 5.53 10.66
C GLU A 188 -34.83 5.86 10.12
N LYS A 189 -34.98 6.15 8.81
CA LYS A 189 -36.28 6.36 8.16
C LYS A 189 -36.88 5.11 7.50
N LEU A 190 -36.06 4.08 7.29
CA LEU A 190 -36.49 2.77 6.79
C LEU A 190 -36.27 1.82 7.98
N LYS A 191 -37.34 1.28 8.58
CA LYS A 191 -37.26 0.34 9.71
C LYS A 191 -36.12 -0.64 9.48
N PRO A 192 -35.05 -0.63 10.28
CA PRO A 192 -33.87 -1.42 10.02
C PRO A 192 -34.25 -2.90 10.20
N ASN A 193 -34.17 -3.66 9.12
CA ASN A 193 -34.03 -5.09 9.25
C ASN A 193 -32.55 -5.33 9.64
N PRO A 194 -32.21 -5.89 10.81
CA PRO A 194 -30.83 -6.05 11.28
C PRO A 194 -29.98 -6.95 10.37
N GLU A 195 -30.59 -7.66 9.43
CA GLU A 195 -29.91 -8.46 8.42
C GLU A 195 -29.32 -7.63 7.24
N ASN A 196 -29.65 -6.34 7.16
CA ASN A 196 -29.21 -5.45 6.06
C ASN A 196 -28.01 -4.55 6.40
N VAL A 197 -27.36 -4.74 7.53
CA VAL A 197 -26.02 -4.18 7.76
C VAL A 197 -25.02 -5.05 7.01
N LEU A 198 -24.92 -4.84 5.71
CA LEU A 198 -24.08 -5.61 4.80
C LEU A 198 -22.63 -5.22 5.03
N THR A 199 -22.02 -5.85 6.02
CA THR A 199 -20.55 -5.93 6.09
C THR A 199 -20.09 -6.76 4.90
N GLN A 200 -19.59 -6.10 3.87
CA GLN A 200 -19.15 -6.79 2.67
C GLN A 200 -17.66 -7.14 2.78
N ARG A 201 -17.37 -8.43 2.85
CA ARG A 201 -16.01 -8.92 2.74
C ARG A 201 -15.51 -8.79 1.31
N VAL A 202 -14.46 -8.02 1.12
CA VAL A 202 -13.83 -7.80 -0.18
C VAL A 202 -12.40 -8.35 -0.15
N LYS A 203 -12.12 -9.29 -1.03
CA LYS A 203 -10.76 -9.80 -1.24
C LYS A 203 -9.97 -8.79 -2.04
N HIS A 204 -8.79 -8.47 -1.57
CA HIS A 204 -7.87 -7.52 -2.19
C HIS A 204 -6.63 -8.23 -2.68
N ARG A 205 -6.19 -7.91 -3.90
CA ARG A 205 -4.89 -8.32 -4.46
C ARG A 205 -4.33 -7.17 -5.27
N GLY A 206 -3.04 -6.92 -5.14
CA GLY A 206 -2.35 -5.89 -5.92
C GLY A 206 -0.92 -6.25 -6.17
N TRP A 207 -0.33 -5.56 -7.10
CA TRP A 207 1.10 -5.56 -7.36
C TRP A 207 1.54 -4.14 -7.69
N ARG A 208 2.78 -3.82 -7.36
CA ARG A 208 3.36 -2.51 -7.60
C ARG A 208 4.85 -2.59 -7.86
N PHE A 209 5.33 -1.75 -8.76
CA PHE A 209 6.75 -1.44 -8.92
C PHE A 209 7.07 -0.18 -8.14
N TYR A 210 8.23 -0.12 -7.55
CA TYR A 210 8.63 1.01 -6.74
C TYR A 210 10.08 1.44 -6.97
N VAL A 211 10.29 2.73 -6.71
CA VAL A 211 11.61 3.31 -6.49
C VAL A 211 11.69 3.65 -5.01
N SER A 212 12.76 3.26 -4.37
CA SER A 212 13.03 3.53 -2.95
C SER A 212 14.33 4.28 -2.80
N PHE A 213 14.34 5.21 -1.86
CA PHE A 213 15.53 5.91 -1.39
C PHE A 213 15.83 5.42 0.01
N MET A 214 17.08 5.03 0.23
CA MET A 214 17.57 4.45 1.47
C MET A 214 18.58 5.40 2.13
N PHE A 215 18.49 5.53 3.47
CA PHE A 215 19.34 6.44 4.24
C PHE A 215 19.88 5.76 5.47
#